data_6aeca4515cc0f4040c39fff137490ddf
#
_entry.id   6aeca4515cc0f4040c39fff137490ddf
#
_cell.length_a   1.000
_cell.length_b   1.000
_cell.length_c   1.000
_cell.angle_alpha   90.00
_cell.angle_beta   90.00
_cell.angle_gamma   90.00
#
_symmetry.space_group_name_H-M   'P 1'
#
loop_
_entity.id
_entity.type
_entity.pdbx_description
1 polymer ?
#
loop_
_entity_poly.entity_id
_entity_poly.type
_entity_poly.pdbx_seq_one_letter_code
_entity_poly.pdbx_strand_id
1 'polypeptide(L)'
;MIRRAKLYMLVTLTVGLLAAPISARAAQIANDRGDPSDLCLAAIIAAEHHDDIPRGLLAVMAKVESGRLSPSGALRSWPWTVDADGHGAFFASKAEAVAWSRHALASGSVTFLDVGCMQVDLAAHPDAFASLEEAFDPAANVEYGARFLQQLHNGVAAGNWFAAIGFYHSRTPSFAAQYQAQVAAVGAGLPPPRTTAGHLSTVRLDLVGGGTLRINENRQPARLHHRFSSCQVASILANYLPRQVTGCSALRH
;
A
#
# COMPACT_ATOMS: atom_id res chain seq x y z
N MET A 1 -84.17 28.37 -23.48
CA MET A 1 -82.90 28.03 -24.16
C MET A 1 -81.73 28.22 -23.15
N ILE A 2 -81.25 27.16 -22.60
CA ILE A 2 -80.20 27.21 -21.51
C ILE A 2 -78.95 26.74 -22.18
N ARG A 3 -77.94 27.62 -22.35
CA ARG A 3 -76.60 27.28 -22.84
C ARG A 3 -75.75 26.72 -21.64
N ARG A 4 -75.35 25.47 -21.77
CA ARG A 4 -74.39 24.85 -20.84
C ARG A 4 -72.95 25.24 -21.25
N ALA A 5 -72.24 25.98 -20.34
CA ALA A 5 -70.81 26.23 -20.48
C ALA A 5 -70.04 25.01 -19.98
N LYS A 6 -69.15 24.47 -20.81
CA LYS A 6 -68.20 23.42 -20.43
C LYS A 6 -66.95 24.08 -19.85
N LEU A 7 -66.66 23.80 -18.57
CA LEU A 7 -65.47 24.22 -17.89
C LEU A 7 -64.37 23.16 -18.17
N TYR A 8 -63.33 23.54 -18.91
CA TYR A 8 -62.13 22.72 -19.11
C TYR A 8 -61.13 23.01 -17.96
N MET A 9 -60.92 22.03 -17.10
CA MET A 9 -59.92 22.07 -16.05
C MET A 9 -58.56 21.66 -16.64
N LEU A 10 -57.68 22.65 -16.83
CA LEU A 10 -56.31 22.40 -17.21
C LEU A 10 -55.52 21.89 -15.96
N VAL A 11 -55.18 20.63 -15.95
CA VAL A 11 -54.23 20.05 -14.97
C VAL A 11 -52.83 20.28 -15.49
N THR A 12 -52.13 21.25 -14.95
CA THR A 12 -50.69 21.46 -15.19
C THR A 12 -49.88 20.50 -14.32
N LEU A 13 -49.33 19.46 -14.96
CA LEU A 13 -48.39 18.53 -14.32
C LEU A 13 -47.02 19.23 -14.20
N THR A 14 -46.69 19.76 -13.04
CA THR A 14 -45.35 20.28 -12.75
C THR A 14 -44.44 19.08 -12.40
N VAL A 15 -43.61 18.67 -13.37
CA VAL A 15 -42.49 17.71 -13.12
C VAL A 15 -41.41 18.47 -12.36
N GLY A 16 -41.40 18.30 -11.05
CA GLY A 16 -40.31 18.78 -10.19
C GLY A 16 -39.05 17.94 -10.42
N LEU A 17 -38.11 18.49 -11.18
CA LEU A 17 -36.77 17.89 -11.31
C LEU A 17 -36.03 18.10 -9.98
N LEU A 18 -36.04 17.09 -9.10
CA LEU A 18 -35.24 17.06 -7.87
C LEU A 18 -33.76 16.88 -8.25
N ALA A 19 -33.04 17.97 -8.42
CA ALA A 19 -31.60 17.95 -8.55
C ALA A 19 -30.99 17.52 -7.22
N ALA A 20 -30.38 16.32 -7.19
CA ALA A 20 -29.62 15.87 -6.04
C ALA A 20 -28.46 16.85 -5.74
N PRO A 21 -28.16 17.13 -4.46
CA PRO A 21 -27.09 18.05 -4.11
C PRO A 21 -25.75 17.54 -4.65
N ILE A 22 -24.93 18.45 -5.15
CA ILE A 22 -23.61 18.17 -5.79
C ILE A 22 -22.72 17.31 -4.88
N SER A 23 -22.82 17.46 -3.56
CA SER A 23 -22.12 16.66 -2.55
C SER A 23 -22.52 15.18 -2.55
N ALA A 24 -23.79 14.84 -2.80
CA ALA A 24 -24.24 13.45 -2.89
C ALA A 24 -23.72 12.78 -4.18
N ARG A 25 -23.60 13.54 -5.25
CA ARG A 25 -23.06 13.05 -6.54
C ARG A 25 -21.55 12.83 -6.49
N ALA A 26 -20.80 13.67 -5.76
CA ALA A 26 -19.37 13.50 -5.49
C ALA A 26 -19.10 12.27 -4.61
N ALA A 27 -19.92 12.03 -3.59
CA ALA A 27 -19.83 10.83 -2.75
C ALA A 27 -20.16 9.54 -3.52
N GLN A 28 -21.10 9.60 -4.45
CA GLN A 28 -21.48 8.47 -5.29
C GLN A 28 -20.40 8.11 -6.31
N ILE A 29 -19.75 9.12 -6.91
CA ILE A 29 -18.59 8.92 -7.81
C ILE A 29 -17.37 8.36 -7.07
N ALA A 30 -17.20 8.69 -5.80
CA ALA A 30 -16.15 8.14 -4.96
C ALA A 30 -16.42 6.66 -4.59
N ASN A 31 -17.68 6.29 -4.38
CA ASN A 31 -18.09 4.89 -4.14
C ASN A 31 -18.01 3.99 -5.39
N ASP A 32 -18.17 4.56 -6.59
CA ASP A 32 -18.10 3.81 -7.85
C ASP A 32 -16.67 3.48 -8.30
N ARG A 33 -15.64 4.04 -7.66
CA ARG A 33 -14.22 3.83 -8.02
C ARG A 33 -13.56 2.63 -7.36
N GLY A 34 -14.29 1.86 -6.55
CA GLY A 34 -13.69 0.75 -5.80
C GLY A 34 -12.73 1.21 -4.69
N ASP A 35 -12.27 0.29 -3.87
CA ASP A 35 -11.25 0.55 -2.85
C ASP A 35 -9.87 0.66 -3.55
N PRO A 36 -9.14 1.77 -3.43
CA PRO A 36 -7.81 1.92 -4.05
C PRO A 36 -6.83 0.79 -3.73
N SER A 37 -6.99 0.12 -2.58
CA SER A 37 -6.17 -1.04 -2.24
C SER A 37 -6.37 -2.24 -3.16
N ASP A 38 -7.50 -2.31 -3.88
CA ASP A 38 -7.75 -3.35 -4.90
C ASP A 38 -6.81 -3.20 -6.11
N LEU A 39 -6.33 -1.98 -6.37
CA LEU A 39 -5.35 -1.72 -7.44
C LEU A 39 -4.02 -2.40 -7.15
N CYS A 40 -3.50 -2.29 -5.90
CA CYS A 40 -2.30 -3.03 -5.49
C CYS A 40 -2.53 -4.55 -5.59
N LEU A 41 -3.67 -5.04 -5.08
CA LEU A 41 -3.96 -6.47 -5.09
C LEU A 41 -4.03 -7.04 -6.51
N ALA A 42 -4.70 -6.34 -7.43
CA ALA A 42 -4.80 -6.77 -8.83
C ALA A 42 -3.42 -6.82 -9.51
N ALA A 43 -2.59 -5.78 -9.30
CA ALA A 43 -1.24 -5.74 -9.83
C ALA A 43 -0.35 -6.87 -9.25
N ILE A 44 -0.45 -7.13 -7.95
CA ILE A 44 0.29 -8.19 -7.26
C ILE A 44 -0.06 -9.58 -7.82
N ILE A 45 -1.35 -9.87 -7.99
CA ILE A 45 -1.79 -11.17 -8.54
C ILE A 45 -1.23 -11.36 -9.96
N ALA A 46 -1.23 -10.31 -10.77
CA ALA A 46 -0.70 -10.35 -12.13
C ALA A 46 0.82 -10.59 -12.13
N ALA A 47 1.58 -9.87 -11.28
CA ALA A 47 3.03 -9.98 -11.20
C ALA A 47 3.48 -11.34 -10.63
N GLU A 48 2.83 -11.87 -9.60
CA GLU A 48 3.14 -13.21 -9.06
C GLU A 48 3.00 -14.29 -10.13
N HIS A 49 1.98 -14.17 -10.99
CA HIS A 49 1.77 -15.12 -12.08
C HIS A 49 2.78 -14.96 -13.23
N HIS A 50 3.10 -13.70 -13.57
CA HIS A 50 4.00 -13.39 -14.70
C HIS A 50 5.46 -13.76 -14.39
N ASP A 51 5.90 -13.51 -13.17
CA ASP A 51 7.31 -13.61 -12.75
C ASP A 51 7.64 -14.89 -11.98
N ASP A 52 6.75 -15.90 -12.00
CA ASP A 52 6.91 -17.18 -11.26
C ASP A 52 7.24 -16.98 -9.76
N ILE A 53 6.69 -15.89 -9.17
CA ILE A 53 6.85 -15.62 -7.75
C ILE A 53 5.84 -16.47 -6.97
N PRO A 54 6.22 -17.08 -5.84
CA PRO A 54 5.31 -17.86 -5.02
C PRO A 54 4.05 -17.10 -4.68
N ARG A 55 2.90 -17.72 -4.96
CA ARG A 55 1.59 -17.10 -4.80
C ARG A 55 1.36 -16.56 -3.38
N GLY A 56 0.96 -15.33 -3.27
CA GLY A 56 0.69 -14.64 -2.02
C GLY A 56 1.93 -14.02 -1.35
N LEU A 57 3.14 -14.27 -1.88
CA LEU A 57 4.37 -13.73 -1.32
C LEU A 57 4.43 -12.21 -1.46
N LEU A 58 4.23 -11.67 -2.68
CA LEU A 58 4.19 -10.23 -2.89
C LEU A 58 3.03 -9.59 -2.13
N ALA A 59 1.88 -10.27 -2.02
CA ALA A 59 0.74 -9.76 -1.29
C ALA A 59 1.05 -9.54 0.20
N VAL A 60 1.82 -10.44 0.81
CA VAL A 60 2.24 -10.30 2.22
C VAL A 60 3.30 -9.22 2.36
N MET A 61 4.29 -9.18 1.46
CA MET A 61 5.31 -8.13 1.46
C MET A 61 4.69 -6.74 1.29
N ALA A 62 3.83 -6.55 0.31
CA ALA A 62 3.15 -5.28 0.07
C ALA A 62 2.31 -4.79 1.27
N LYS A 63 1.75 -5.73 2.07
CA LYS A 63 1.08 -5.36 3.33
C LYS A 63 2.06 -4.88 4.41
N VAL A 64 3.30 -5.35 4.39
CA VAL A 64 4.35 -4.83 5.29
C VAL A 64 4.80 -3.45 4.83
N GLU A 65 4.99 -3.27 3.51
CA GLU A 65 5.49 -2.06 2.90
C GLU A 65 4.49 -0.88 2.99
N SER A 66 3.31 -1.08 2.45
CA SER A 66 2.32 -0.01 2.28
C SER A 66 0.99 -0.28 3.01
N GLY A 67 1.00 -1.15 4.02
CA GLY A 67 -0.20 -1.61 4.69
C GLY A 67 -0.94 -0.50 5.44
N ARG A 68 -2.21 -0.33 5.11
CA ARG A 68 -3.16 0.56 5.77
C ARG A 68 -4.33 -0.25 6.31
N LEU A 69 -4.75 0.05 7.55
CA LEU A 69 -5.97 -0.57 8.10
C LEU A 69 -7.20 0.01 7.40
N SER A 70 -8.03 -0.87 6.85
CA SER A 70 -9.35 -0.51 6.34
C SER A 70 -10.31 -0.20 7.50
N PRO A 71 -11.48 0.41 7.24
CA PRO A 71 -12.51 0.61 8.27
C PRO A 71 -12.98 -0.70 8.94
N SER A 72 -12.87 -1.83 8.25
CA SER A 72 -13.18 -3.16 8.80
C SER A 72 -12.05 -3.77 9.64
N GLY A 73 -10.91 -3.07 9.79
CA GLY A 73 -9.73 -3.55 10.51
C GLY A 73 -8.81 -4.47 9.69
N ALA A 74 -9.11 -4.73 8.43
CA ALA A 74 -8.24 -5.52 7.56
C ALA A 74 -7.03 -4.69 7.10
N LEU A 75 -5.83 -5.29 7.15
CA LEU A 75 -4.61 -4.68 6.61
C LEU A 75 -4.57 -4.88 5.09
N ARG A 76 -4.50 -3.79 4.35
CA ARG A 76 -4.49 -3.77 2.88
C ARG A 76 -3.39 -2.84 2.36
N SER A 77 -2.70 -3.24 1.32
CA SER A 77 -1.66 -2.43 0.68
C SER A 77 -2.29 -1.20 0.03
N TRP A 78 -1.69 -0.02 0.24
CA TRP A 78 -2.25 1.24 -0.24
C TRP A 78 -1.36 1.84 -1.34
N PRO A 79 -1.89 2.12 -2.55
CA PRO A 79 -1.07 2.47 -3.70
C PRO A 79 -0.41 3.85 -3.60
N TRP A 80 -0.98 4.75 -2.82
CA TRP A 80 -0.48 6.12 -2.68
C TRP A 80 0.11 6.32 -1.29
N THR A 81 1.02 5.38 -0.95
CA THR A 81 1.83 5.41 0.27
C THR A 81 3.19 5.99 -0.06
N VAL A 82 3.68 6.80 0.86
CA VAL A 82 5.03 7.36 0.82
C VAL A 82 5.68 7.11 2.17
N ASP A 83 6.94 6.71 2.17
CA ASP A 83 7.83 6.87 3.33
C ASP A 83 8.94 7.84 2.94
N ALA A 84 9.08 8.92 3.71
CA ALA A 84 10.10 9.93 3.51
C ALA A 84 10.97 9.97 4.77
N ASP A 85 12.21 9.52 4.67
CA ASP A 85 13.17 9.48 5.79
C ASP A 85 12.59 8.77 7.05
N GLY A 86 11.81 7.68 6.85
CA GLY A 86 11.18 6.92 7.93
C GLY A 86 9.84 7.49 8.41
N HIS A 87 9.27 8.45 7.69
CA HIS A 87 7.98 9.07 7.99
C HIS A 87 6.92 8.68 6.95
N GLY A 88 6.13 7.66 7.29
CA GLY A 88 5.10 7.12 6.41
C GLY A 88 3.86 8.01 6.31
N ALA A 89 3.34 8.21 5.10
CA ALA A 89 2.11 8.93 4.80
C ALA A 89 1.22 8.19 3.80
N PHE A 90 -0.11 8.32 3.95
CA PHE A 90 -1.10 7.77 3.03
C PHE A 90 -1.91 8.89 2.41
N PHE A 91 -1.91 8.97 1.10
CA PHE A 91 -2.66 9.96 0.35
C PHE A 91 -3.99 9.41 -0.13
N ALA A 92 -4.97 10.28 -0.35
CA ALA A 92 -6.29 9.86 -0.82
C ALA A 92 -6.31 9.59 -2.34
N SER A 93 -5.35 10.14 -3.08
CA SER A 93 -5.25 10.00 -4.53
C SER A 93 -3.81 9.97 -5.03
N LYS A 94 -3.62 9.40 -6.22
CA LYS A 94 -2.34 9.44 -6.96
C LYS A 94 -1.84 10.88 -7.15
N ALA A 95 -2.74 11.79 -7.51
CA ALA A 95 -2.39 13.18 -7.75
C ALA A 95 -1.81 13.88 -6.51
N GLU A 96 -2.41 13.61 -5.33
CA GLU A 96 -1.91 14.14 -4.06
C GLU A 96 -0.53 13.59 -3.71
N ALA A 97 -0.34 12.26 -3.83
CA ALA A 97 0.94 11.62 -3.56
C ALA A 97 2.05 12.17 -4.47
N VAL A 98 1.78 12.28 -5.78
CA VAL A 98 2.71 12.85 -6.77
C VAL A 98 3.05 14.30 -6.46
N ALA A 99 2.04 15.14 -6.18
CA ALA A 99 2.26 16.55 -5.89
C ALA A 99 3.12 16.75 -4.63
N TRP A 100 2.82 15.99 -3.58
CA TRP A 100 3.59 16.03 -2.34
C TRP A 100 5.04 15.57 -2.56
N SER A 101 5.24 14.42 -3.21
CA SER A 101 6.57 13.85 -3.48
C SER A 101 7.42 14.79 -4.34
N ARG A 102 6.82 15.40 -5.37
CA ARG A 102 7.50 16.41 -6.20
C ARG A 102 7.97 17.61 -5.38
N HIS A 103 7.14 18.09 -4.47
CA HIS A 103 7.50 19.20 -3.58
C HIS A 103 8.63 18.81 -2.62
N ALA A 104 8.54 17.64 -2.00
CA ALA A 104 9.53 17.13 -1.07
C ALA A 104 10.92 16.97 -1.73
N LEU A 105 10.96 16.38 -2.92
CA LEU A 105 12.20 16.24 -3.71
C LEU A 105 12.76 17.60 -4.17
N ALA A 106 11.90 18.49 -4.66
CA ALA A 106 12.33 19.81 -5.14
C ALA A 106 12.86 20.72 -4.02
N SER A 107 12.36 20.58 -2.81
CA SER A 107 12.82 21.34 -1.64
C SER A 107 14.11 20.80 -1.05
N GLY A 108 14.55 19.59 -1.43
CA GLY A 108 15.67 18.89 -0.81
C GLY A 108 15.43 18.53 0.66
N SER A 109 14.15 18.47 1.07
CA SER A 109 13.76 18.19 2.47
C SER A 109 13.82 16.70 2.83
N VAL A 110 14.00 15.81 1.84
CA VAL A 110 14.05 14.36 2.03
C VAL A 110 15.33 13.78 1.40
N THR A 111 15.92 12.80 2.09
CA THR A 111 17.13 12.09 1.63
C THR A 111 16.75 10.84 0.83
N PHE A 112 15.74 10.09 1.28
CA PHE A 112 15.17 8.96 0.57
C PHE A 112 13.64 9.05 0.57
N LEU A 113 13.05 8.45 -0.46
CA LEU A 113 11.60 8.50 -0.70
C LEU A 113 11.16 7.16 -1.26
N ASP A 114 10.47 6.38 -0.39
CA ASP A 114 9.87 5.11 -0.77
C ASP A 114 8.43 5.34 -1.21
N VAL A 115 8.03 4.74 -2.31
CA VAL A 115 6.73 5.05 -2.92
C VAL A 115 5.94 3.81 -3.34
N GLY A 116 4.63 3.93 -3.24
CA GLY A 116 3.68 3.00 -3.86
C GLY A 116 3.42 1.72 -3.06
N CYS A 117 2.82 0.73 -3.75
CA CYS A 117 2.43 -0.56 -3.16
C CYS A 117 3.61 -1.33 -2.56
N MET A 118 4.76 -1.27 -3.22
CA MET A 118 5.97 -2.04 -2.88
C MET A 118 7.07 -1.19 -2.26
N GLN A 119 6.81 0.09 -1.95
CA GLN A 119 7.72 1.04 -1.31
C GLN A 119 9.11 1.02 -1.97
N VAL A 120 9.13 1.36 -3.27
CA VAL A 120 10.38 1.44 -4.02
C VAL A 120 11.10 2.73 -3.67
N ASP A 121 12.33 2.63 -3.16
CA ASP A 121 13.19 3.76 -2.83
C ASP A 121 13.72 4.42 -4.12
N LEU A 122 13.28 5.64 -4.39
CA LEU A 122 13.66 6.39 -5.59
C LEU A 122 15.12 6.85 -5.58
N ALA A 123 15.76 6.93 -4.42
CA ALA A 123 17.18 7.28 -4.31
C ALA A 123 18.07 6.05 -4.60
N ALA A 124 17.67 4.88 -4.10
CA ALA A 124 18.38 3.62 -4.35
C ALA A 124 18.13 3.09 -5.78
N HIS A 125 17.00 3.44 -6.38
CA HIS A 125 16.53 2.96 -7.68
C HIS A 125 16.16 4.14 -8.61
N PRO A 126 17.13 5.02 -8.98
CA PRO A 126 16.84 6.25 -9.72
C PRO A 126 16.26 6.01 -11.13
N ASP A 127 16.52 4.84 -11.70
CA ASP A 127 16.05 4.46 -13.04
C ASP A 127 14.83 3.53 -13.01
N ALA A 128 14.20 3.37 -11.84
CA ALA A 128 13.05 2.46 -11.68
C ALA A 128 11.84 2.92 -12.49
N PHE A 129 11.62 4.22 -12.58
CA PHE A 129 10.46 4.85 -13.19
C PHE A 129 10.85 6.08 -13.99
N ALA A 130 10.16 6.33 -15.10
CA ALA A 130 10.38 7.54 -15.92
C ALA A 130 9.81 8.80 -15.27
N SER A 131 8.90 8.67 -14.31
CA SER A 131 8.25 9.80 -13.63
C SER A 131 7.65 9.39 -12.28
N LEU A 132 7.31 10.39 -11.45
CA LEU A 132 6.55 10.14 -10.21
C LEU A 132 5.15 9.59 -10.51
N GLU A 133 4.55 10.01 -11.63
CA GLU A 133 3.26 9.48 -12.06
C GLU A 133 3.32 7.97 -12.34
N GLU A 134 4.41 7.50 -12.91
CA GLU A 134 4.67 6.07 -13.11
C GLU A 134 5.00 5.37 -11.80
N ALA A 135 5.82 5.97 -10.94
CA ALA A 135 6.19 5.43 -9.64
C ALA A 135 4.97 5.16 -8.73
N PHE A 136 3.93 6.00 -8.83
CA PHE A 136 2.65 5.83 -8.13
C PHE A 136 1.58 5.10 -8.97
N ASP A 137 1.93 4.56 -10.14
CA ASP A 137 1.04 3.64 -10.84
C ASP A 137 1.14 2.25 -10.20
N PRO A 138 0.02 1.67 -9.72
CA PRO A 138 0.08 0.40 -9.00
C PRO A 138 0.67 -0.74 -9.82
N ALA A 139 0.37 -0.79 -11.13
CA ALA A 139 0.88 -1.85 -11.99
C ALA A 139 2.40 -1.69 -12.19
N ALA A 140 2.87 -0.50 -12.56
CA ALA A 140 4.30 -0.23 -12.76
C ALA A 140 5.10 -0.41 -11.45
N ASN A 141 4.57 0.08 -10.33
CA ASN A 141 5.22 -0.04 -9.01
C ASN A 141 5.38 -1.49 -8.57
N VAL A 142 4.31 -2.27 -8.66
CA VAL A 142 4.34 -3.69 -8.29
C VAL A 142 5.21 -4.50 -9.24
N GLU A 143 5.14 -4.24 -10.54
CA GLU A 143 5.99 -4.91 -11.53
C GLU A 143 7.48 -4.67 -11.27
N TYR A 144 7.85 -3.42 -10.93
CA TYR A 144 9.24 -3.13 -10.55
C TYR A 144 9.65 -3.90 -9.29
N GLY A 145 8.84 -3.85 -8.22
CA GLY A 145 9.13 -4.57 -6.98
C GLY A 145 9.23 -6.08 -7.17
N ALA A 146 8.37 -6.66 -8.02
CA ALA A 146 8.40 -8.07 -8.37
C ALA A 146 9.69 -8.47 -9.10
N ARG A 147 10.07 -7.71 -10.14
CA ARG A 147 11.33 -7.94 -10.86
C ARG A 147 12.55 -7.79 -9.95
N PHE A 148 12.55 -6.80 -9.08
CA PHE A 148 13.64 -6.61 -8.12
C PHE A 148 13.75 -7.79 -7.15
N LEU A 149 12.64 -8.26 -6.59
CA LEU A 149 12.61 -9.44 -5.73
C LEU A 149 13.13 -10.69 -6.47
N GLN A 150 12.73 -10.88 -7.73
CA GLN A 150 13.17 -12.02 -8.55
C GLN A 150 14.66 -11.92 -8.88
N GLN A 151 15.19 -10.73 -9.17
CA GLN A 151 16.63 -10.52 -9.36
C GLN A 151 17.42 -10.86 -8.10
N LEU A 152 16.92 -10.49 -6.92
CA LEU A 152 17.52 -10.88 -5.65
C LEU A 152 17.50 -12.40 -5.47
N HIS A 153 16.37 -13.03 -5.76
CA HIS A 153 16.20 -14.49 -5.66
C HIS A 153 17.18 -15.24 -6.56
N ASN A 154 17.25 -14.87 -7.84
CA ASN A 154 18.11 -15.54 -8.82
C ASN A 154 19.60 -15.20 -8.65
N GLY A 155 19.90 -14.04 -8.08
CA GLY A 155 21.26 -13.55 -7.84
C GLY A 155 21.79 -13.89 -6.46
N VAL A 156 21.86 -12.89 -5.60
CA VAL A 156 22.54 -12.98 -4.30
C VAL A 156 21.89 -13.89 -3.29
N ALA A 157 20.61 -14.19 -3.45
CA ALA A 157 19.89 -15.16 -2.62
C ALA A 157 20.05 -16.62 -3.12
N ALA A 158 20.70 -16.83 -4.26
CA ALA A 158 21.02 -18.16 -4.82
C ALA A 158 19.80 -19.11 -4.86
N GLY A 159 18.64 -18.61 -5.31
CA GLY A 159 17.41 -19.39 -5.41
C GLY A 159 16.63 -19.52 -4.09
N ASN A 160 17.02 -18.78 -3.07
CA ASN A 160 16.36 -18.82 -1.75
C ASN A 160 15.42 -17.62 -1.57
N TRP A 161 14.11 -17.86 -1.68
CA TRP A 161 13.10 -16.82 -1.48
C TRP A 161 13.15 -16.19 -0.08
N PHE A 162 13.42 -16.96 0.95
CA PHE A 162 13.54 -16.43 2.31
C PHE A 162 14.67 -15.41 2.41
N ALA A 163 15.83 -15.69 1.80
CA ALA A 163 16.93 -14.73 1.74
C ALA A 163 16.57 -13.51 0.87
N ALA A 164 15.91 -13.74 -0.28
CA ALA A 164 15.47 -12.66 -1.16
C ALA A 164 14.53 -11.67 -0.48
N ILE A 165 13.56 -12.17 0.29
CA ILE A 165 12.67 -11.33 1.14
C ILE A 165 13.51 -10.42 2.04
N GLY A 166 14.48 -10.96 2.77
CA GLY A 166 15.33 -10.15 3.64
C GLY A 166 16.14 -9.11 2.87
N PHE A 167 16.72 -9.49 1.73
CA PHE A 167 17.54 -8.62 0.88
C PHE A 167 16.73 -7.54 0.15
N TYR A 168 15.44 -7.74 -0.03
CA TYR A 168 14.56 -6.72 -0.56
C TYR A 168 14.60 -5.45 0.29
N HIS A 169 14.54 -5.62 1.61
CA HIS A 169 14.57 -4.51 2.55
C HIS A 169 16.01 -4.06 2.88
N SER A 170 16.95 -5.00 3.12
CA SER A 170 18.31 -4.61 3.49
C SER A 170 19.33 -5.74 3.29
N ARG A 171 20.56 -5.35 2.92
CA ARG A 171 21.72 -6.26 2.92
C ARG A 171 22.33 -6.45 4.32
N THR A 172 21.95 -5.62 5.28
CA THR A 172 22.42 -5.75 6.67
C THR A 172 21.67 -6.92 7.33
N PRO A 173 22.37 -7.96 7.83
CA PRO A 173 21.72 -9.18 8.30
C PRO A 173 20.64 -8.97 9.39
N SER A 174 20.87 -8.03 10.32
CA SER A 174 19.92 -7.73 11.39
C SER A 174 18.63 -7.09 10.86
N PHE A 175 18.72 -6.19 9.89
CA PHE A 175 17.56 -5.55 9.26
C PHE A 175 16.82 -6.54 8.36
N ALA A 176 17.56 -7.34 7.57
CA ALA A 176 16.97 -8.40 6.76
C ALA A 176 16.15 -9.38 7.63
N ALA A 177 16.73 -9.86 8.75
CA ALA A 177 16.04 -10.77 9.66
C ALA A 177 14.81 -10.13 10.34
N GLN A 178 14.88 -8.85 10.67
CA GLN A 178 13.75 -8.12 11.23
C GLN A 178 12.60 -8.01 10.21
N TYR A 179 12.92 -7.67 8.97
CA TYR A 179 11.93 -7.60 7.91
C TYR A 179 11.29 -8.95 7.60
N GLN A 180 12.09 -10.03 7.51
CA GLN A 180 11.58 -11.39 7.37
C GLN A 180 10.59 -11.75 8.48
N ALA A 181 10.87 -11.36 9.72
CA ALA A 181 9.97 -11.60 10.85
C ALA A 181 8.66 -10.79 10.72
N GLN A 182 8.71 -9.57 10.19
CA GLN A 182 7.50 -8.76 9.92
C GLN A 182 6.64 -9.39 8.83
N VAL A 183 7.26 -9.81 7.72
CA VAL A 183 6.57 -10.51 6.62
C VAL A 183 5.92 -11.80 7.13
N ALA A 184 6.62 -12.58 7.95
CA ALA A 184 6.08 -13.78 8.56
C ALA A 184 4.88 -13.48 9.48
N ALA A 185 4.98 -12.48 10.33
CA ALA A 185 3.90 -12.10 11.24
C ALA A 185 2.63 -11.73 10.47
N VAL A 186 2.75 -10.88 9.45
CA VAL A 186 1.64 -10.48 8.59
C VAL A 186 1.08 -11.68 7.81
N GLY A 187 1.95 -12.56 7.32
CA GLY A 187 1.56 -13.80 6.64
C GLY A 187 0.80 -14.78 7.54
N ALA A 188 1.08 -14.78 8.84
CA ALA A 188 0.35 -15.55 9.85
C ALA A 188 -0.98 -14.89 10.27
N GLY A 189 -1.36 -13.76 9.65
CA GLY A 189 -2.57 -13.01 10.02
C GLY A 189 -2.46 -12.26 11.35
N LEU A 190 -1.25 -12.12 11.88
CA LEU A 190 -1.02 -11.30 13.05
C LEU A 190 -1.10 -9.81 12.68
N PRO A 191 -1.60 -8.96 13.58
CA PRO A 191 -1.58 -7.53 13.32
C PRO A 191 -0.12 -7.07 13.09
N PRO A 192 0.08 -6.05 12.23
CA PRO A 192 1.39 -5.44 12.10
C PRO A 192 1.87 -5.08 13.51
N PRO A 193 3.19 -5.18 13.78
CA PRO A 193 3.71 -4.79 15.07
C PRO A 193 3.17 -3.39 15.37
N ARG A 194 2.46 -3.28 16.49
CA ARG A 194 2.05 -1.96 16.96
C ARG A 194 3.35 -1.22 17.20
N THR A 195 3.67 -0.28 16.32
CA THR A 195 4.49 0.83 16.75
C THR A 195 3.79 1.30 18.02
N THR A 196 4.45 1.16 19.19
CA THR A 196 3.94 1.78 20.40
C THR A 196 3.65 3.20 19.97
N ALA A 197 2.36 3.53 19.94
CA ALA A 197 1.90 4.85 19.60
C ALA A 197 2.48 5.82 20.64
N GLY A 198 3.72 6.20 20.43
CA GLY A 198 4.15 7.51 20.82
C GLY A 198 3.17 8.40 20.06
N HIS A 199 2.38 9.13 20.78
CA HIS A 199 1.41 10.13 20.34
C HIS A 199 1.52 10.39 18.85
N LEU A 200 0.49 10.00 18.08
CA LEU A 200 0.35 10.37 16.68
C LEU A 200 0.36 11.90 16.64
N SER A 201 1.54 12.48 16.52
CA SER A 201 1.67 13.90 16.22
C SER A 201 1.21 14.05 14.80
N THR A 202 -0.04 14.45 14.63
CA THR A 202 -0.53 14.84 13.32
C THR A 202 0.19 16.14 12.96
N VAL A 203 1.24 16.05 12.17
CA VAL A 203 1.85 17.22 11.57
C VAL A 203 0.91 17.75 10.50
N ARG A 204 0.47 18.97 10.72
CA ARG A 204 -0.36 19.70 9.77
C ARG A 204 0.57 20.48 8.85
N LEU A 205 0.69 20.03 7.61
CA LEU A 205 1.37 20.80 6.57
C LEU A 205 0.31 21.53 5.75
N ASP A 206 0.31 22.85 5.84
CA ASP A 206 -0.51 23.66 4.97
C ASP A 206 0.18 23.78 3.60
N LEU A 207 -0.48 23.25 2.57
CA LEU A 207 0.02 23.28 1.21
C LEU A 207 -0.14 24.66 0.61
N VAL A 208 0.89 25.13 -0.11
CA VAL A 208 0.81 26.34 -0.93
C VAL A 208 -0.22 26.07 -2.03
N GLY A 209 -1.43 26.66 -1.89
CA GLY A 209 -2.54 26.42 -2.80
C GLY A 209 -3.83 25.97 -2.09
N GLY A 210 -3.85 25.90 -0.76
CA GLY A 210 -5.09 25.75 0.03
C GLY A 210 -5.54 24.32 0.28
N GLY A 211 -4.65 23.44 0.68
CA GLY A 211 -4.96 22.11 1.22
C GLY A 211 -4.23 21.86 2.53
N THR A 212 -4.80 21.04 3.42
CA THR A 212 -4.13 20.60 4.64
C THR A 212 -3.78 19.12 4.51
N LEU A 213 -2.50 18.80 4.54
CA LEU A 213 -2.00 17.44 4.62
C LEU A 213 -1.87 17.03 6.10
N ARG A 214 -2.42 15.89 6.47
CA ARG A 214 -2.22 15.27 7.78
C ARG A 214 -1.19 14.16 7.65
N ILE A 215 0.02 14.38 8.13
CA ILE A 215 1.06 13.37 8.19
C ILE A 215 0.98 12.72 9.58
N ASN A 216 0.79 11.40 9.61
CA ASN A 216 0.95 10.64 10.83
C ASN A 216 2.44 10.29 10.98
N GLU A 217 3.15 10.97 11.85
CA GLU A 217 4.53 10.61 12.19
C GLU A 217 4.55 9.22 12.83
N ASN A 218 5.12 8.26 12.12
CA ASN A 218 5.40 6.95 12.65
C ASN A 218 6.84 6.95 13.18
N ARG A 219 7.00 7.28 14.47
CA ARG A 219 8.32 7.22 15.12
C ARG A 219 8.71 5.75 15.28
N GLN A 220 9.82 5.37 14.68
CA GLN A 220 10.60 4.14 14.83
C GLN A 220 9.82 2.83 15.05
N PRO A 221 10.16 1.75 14.34
CA PRO A 221 9.52 0.47 14.55
C PRO A 221 9.67 0.05 16.01
N ALA A 222 8.54 -0.10 16.70
CA ALA A 222 8.51 -0.69 18.02
C ALA A 222 9.23 -2.04 17.94
N ARG A 223 10.16 -2.26 18.84
CA ARG A 223 10.81 -3.56 18.98
C ARG A 223 9.71 -4.60 19.10
N LEU A 224 9.65 -5.49 18.11
CA LEU A 224 8.76 -6.65 18.14
C LEU A 224 9.03 -7.41 19.45
N HIS A 225 8.08 -7.36 20.39
CA HIS A 225 8.17 -8.15 21.63
C HIS A 225 7.99 -9.65 21.38
N HIS A 226 7.53 -10.05 20.20
CA HIS A 226 7.56 -11.44 19.75
C HIS A 226 8.81 -11.67 18.90
N ARG A 227 9.90 -12.11 19.54
CA ARG A 227 11.07 -12.63 18.84
C ARG A 227 10.71 -14.00 18.28
N PHE A 228 10.27 -14.04 17.04
CA PHE A 228 10.27 -15.30 16.31
C PHE A 228 11.72 -15.76 16.15
N SER A 229 12.02 -17.00 16.47
CA SER A 229 13.28 -17.61 16.06
C SER A 229 13.32 -17.68 14.52
N SER A 230 14.51 -17.70 13.93
CA SER A 230 14.65 -17.84 12.47
C SER A 230 13.88 -19.05 11.93
N CYS A 231 13.77 -20.12 12.73
CA CYS A 231 13.01 -21.31 12.36
C CYS A 231 11.49 -21.10 12.42
N GLN A 232 10.97 -20.33 13.36
CA GLN A 232 9.54 -19.98 13.39
C GLN A 232 9.17 -19.07 12.22
N VAL A 233 10.01 -18.09 11.90
CA VAL A 233 9.84 -17.24 10.73
C VAL A 233 9.84 -18.08 9.44
N ALA A 234 10.81 -18.97 9.29
CA ALA A 234 10.91 -19.86 8.16
C ALA A 234 9.69 -20.81 8.05
N SER A 235 9.18 -21.32 9.17
CA SER A 235 8.01 -22.21 9.20
C SER A 235 6.74 -21.48 8.78
N ILE A 236 6.54 -20.21 9.20
CA ILE A 236 5.39 -19.40 8.80
C ILE A 236 5.47 -19.07 7.31
N LEU A 237 6.63 -18.66 6.83
CA LEU A 237 6.84 -18.33 5.42
C LEU A 237 6.81 -19.57 4.51
N ALA A 238 6.98 -20.78 5.05
CA ALA A 238 6.86 -22.02 4.27
C ALA A 238 5.46 -22.22 3.65
N ASN A 239 4.43 -21.52 4.15
CA ASN A 239 3.12 -21.51 3.50
C ASN A 239 3.11 -20.75 2.16
N TYR A 240 4.09 -19.87 1.95
CA TYR A 240 4.24 -19.04 0.75
C TYR A 240 5.45 -19.47 -0.09
N LEU A 241 6.34 -20.28 0.45
CA LEU A 241 7.60 -20.63 -0.20
C LEU A 241 7.56 -22.09 -0.68
N PRO A 242 8.02 -22.39 -1.90
CA PRO A 242 8.26 -23.76 -2.30
C PRO A 242 9.27 -24.40 -1.33
N ARG A 243 9.15 -25.71 -1.08
CA ARG A 243 9.85 -26.52 -0.06
C ARG A 243 11.40 -26.42 -0.08
N GLN A 244 11.97 -25.27 0.12
CA GLN A 244 13.44 -25.08 0.13
C GLN A 244 13.99 -24.48 1.43
N VAL A 245 13.20 -24.40 2.49
CA VAL A 245 13.76 -23.97 3.79
C VAL A 245 14.42 -25.16 4.46
N THR A 246 15.59 -25.54 3.94
CA THR A 246 16.44 -26.55 4.53
C THR A 246 17.37 -25.91 5.54
N GLY A 247 17.23 -26.27 6.80
CA GLY A 247 18.11 -25.83 7.91
C GLY A 247 17.44 -25.79 9.27
N CYS A 248 16.12 -25.80 9.30
CA CYS A 248 15.40 -25.97 10.57
C CYS A 248 14.91 -27.42 10.62
N SER A 249 15.57 -28.25 11.40
CA SER A 249 15.03 -29.56 11.75
C SER A 249 13.65 -29.36 12.32
N ALA A 250 12.67 -30.03 11.73
CA ALA A 250 11.29 -29.96 12.16
C ALA A 250 11.23 -30.29 13.65
N LEU A 251 10.94 -29.28 14.48
CA LEU A 251 10.43 -29.53 15.81
C LEU A 251 9.03 -30.11 15.65
N ARG A 252 8.97 -31.43 15.54
CA ARG A 252 7.73 -32.19 15.73
C ARG A 252 7.47 -32.19 17.23
N HIS A 253 6.44 -31.52 17.63
CA HIS A 253 5.69 -31.83 18.84
C HIS A 253 4.19 -31.73 18.54
#